data_befd6f4f9235e9a802879ec6410337ef
#
_entry.id   befd6f4f9235e9a802879ec6410337ef
#
_cell.length_a   1.000
_cell.length_b   1.000
_cell.length_c   1.000
_cell.angle_alpha   90.00
_cell.angle_beta   90.00
_cell.angle_gamma   90.00
#
_symmetry.space_group_name_H-M   'P 1'
#
loop_
_entity.id
_entity.type
_entity.pdbx_description
1 polymer ?
#
loop_
_entity_poly.entity_id
_entity_poly.type
_entity_poly.pdbx_seq_one_letter_code
_entity_poly.pdbx_strand_id
1 'polypeptide(L)'
;CAMTERNALAALQAENARLVALLELHGIEWCTPSAVASKPVLAVPVPEPAPETQHASLFTAEKVALFRRLFRGRTDVYPVRWDSKTSGKSGYAPACANEWRIGICEKPRIKCGDCSQRLLVPLSDAVIYDHLIGEHTVGVYPLLEDDTCHFLAVDFDEAEWQEDALAFMQSCSELGVSAALEISRSGRGAHAWVFFAGRVSARDARRLGTAVISHTCARTRQLKLASYDRLFLNQDTMPKGGFGNL
;
A
#
# COMPACT_ATOMS: atom_id res chain seq x y z
N CYS A 1 -30.52 5.85 -21.81
CA CYS A 1 -29.71 5.99 -20.56
C CYS A 1 -30.55 6.57 -19.40
N ALA A 2 -31.22 7.73 -19.53
CA ALA A 2 -31.92 8.38 -18.39
C ALA A 2 -33.10 7.59 -17.79
N MET A 3 -33.76 6.70 -18.53
CA MET A 3 -34.86 5.85 -18.00
C MET A 3 -34.29 4.70 -17.14
N THR A 4 -33.13 4.16 -17.47
CA THR A 4 -32.51 3.07 -16.72
C THR A 4 -31.98 3.56 -15.35
N GLU A 5 -31.43 4.76 -15.30
CA GLU A 5 -30.95 5.39 -14.07
C GLU A 5 -32.07 5.74 -13.09
N ARG A 6 -33.22 6.25 -13.60
CA ARG A 6 -34.39 6.52 -12.76
C ARG A 6 -34.96 5.24 -12.16
N ASN A 7 -35.02 4.16 -12.94
CA ASN A 7 -35.51 2.87 -12.43
C ASN A 7 -34.54 2.28 -11.38
N ALA A 8 -33.22 2.42 -11.56
CA ALA A 8 -32.25 2.01 -10.59
C ALA A 8 -32.32 2.82 -9.28
N LEU A 9 -32.52 4.14 -9.38
CA LEU A 9 -32.73 4.99 -8.21
C LEU A 9 -33.98 4.64 -7.44
N ALA A 10 -35.10 4.41 -8.15
CA ALA A 10 -36.36 4.00 -7.53
C ALA A 10 -36.24 2.64 -6.81
N ALA A 11 -35.51 1.68 -7.41
CA ALA A 11 -35.25 0.39 -6.80
C ALA A 11 -34.37 0.51 -5.52
N LEU A 12 -33.36 1.34 -5.55
CA LEU A 12 -32.50 1.62 -4.39
C LEU A 12 -33.27 2.31 -3.26
N GLN A 13 -34.15 3.26 -3.59
CA GLN A 13 -34.98 3.92 -2.60
C GLN A 13 -36.00 2.96 -1.96
N ALA A 14 -36.59 2.06 -2.74
CA ALA A 14 -37.49 1.03 -2.21
C ALA A 14 -36.79 0.05 -1.28
N GLU A 15 -35.58 -0.38 -1.64
CA GLU A 15 -34.76 -1.26 -0.80
C GLU A 15 -34.29 -0.57 0.48
N ASN A 16 -33.90 0.70 0.38
CA ASN A 16 -33.54 1.50 1.57
C ASN A 16 -34.72 1.59 2.54
N ALA A 17 -35.92 1.91 2.05
CA ALA A 17 -37.14 1.96 2.89
C ALA A 17 -37.42 0.61 3.55
N ARG A 18 -37.21 -0.50 2.84
CA ARG A 18 -37.38 -1.85 3.37
C ARG A 18 -36.38 -2.14 4.50
N LEU A 19 -35.12 -1.76 4.31
CA LEU A 19 -34.06 -1.96 5.32
C LEU A 19 -34.32 -1.12 6.57
N VAL A 20 -34.75 0.14 6.41
CA VAL A 20 -35.14 1.02 7.51
C VAL A 20 -36.27 0.39 8.34
N ALA A 21 -37.30 -0.07 7.68
CA ALA A 21 -38.44 -0.72 8.37
C ALA A 21 -38.02 -1.97 9.14
N LEU A 22 -37.06 -2.75 8.62
CA LEU A 22 -36.49 -3.91 9.33
C LEU A 22 -35.69 -3.48 10.57
N LEU A 23 -34.88 -2.44 10.48
CA LEU A 23 -34.12 -1.91 11.60
C LEU A 23 -35.04 -1.41 12.72
N GLU A 24 -36.13 -0.68 12.35
CA GLU A 24 -37.14 -0.22 13.29
C GLU A 24 -37.88 -1.37 13.97
N LEU A 25 -38.24 -2.41 13.21
CA LEU A 25 -38.88 -3.61 13.72
C LEU A 25 -38.04 -4.33 14.77
N HIS A 26 -36.70 -4.30 14.60
CA HIS A 26 -35.77 -4.93 15.52
C HIS A 26 -35.23 -3.97 16.59
N GLY A 27 -35.75 -2.74 16.68
CA GLY A 27 -35.34 -1.74 17.67
C GLY A 27 -33.89 -1.26 17.52
N ILE A 28 -33.33 -1.32 16.33
CA ILE A 28 -31.97 -0.87 16.03
C ILE A 28 -32.02 0.60 15.65
N GLU A 29 -31.35 1.47 16.39
CA GLU A 29 -31.20 2.88 16.03
C GLU A 29 -30.33 3.00 14.78
N TRP A 30 -30.93 3.49 13.69
CA TRP A 30 -30.27 3.62 12.37
C TRP A 30 -30.05 5.06 11.93
N CYS A 31 -30.65 6.04 12.63
CA CYS A 31 -30.47 7.46 12.37
C CYS A 31 -29.46 8.09 13.34
N THR A 32 -28.47 8.81 12.83
CA THR A 32 -27.81 9.83 13.64
C THR A 32 -28.83 10.92 13.94
N PRO A 33 -29.00 11.38 15.21
CA PRO A 33 -29.98 12.40 15.54
C PRO A 33 -29.74 13.67 14.74
N SER A 34 -30.63 13.94 13.79
CA SER A 34 -30.71 15.20 13.08
C SER A 34 -31.23 16.25 14.07
N ALA A 35 -30.58 17.41 14.10
CA ALA A 35 -30.82 18.49 15.01
C ALA A 35 -32.31 18.78 15.27
N VAL A 36 -32.77 18.48 16.48
CA VAL A 36 -34.11 18.83 16.94
C VAL A 36 -34.12 20.28 17.38
N ALA A 37 -35.15 20.98 16.91
CA ALA A 37 -35.42 22.39 17.19
C ALA A 37 -35.34 22.77 18.67
N SER A 38 -34.65 23.86 18.94
CA SER A 38 -34.32 24.48 20.21
C SER A 38 -35.53 24.87 21.02
N LYS A 39 -35.63 24.39 22.26
CA LYS A 39 -36.27 25.13 23.33
C LYS A 39 -35.18 25.95 24.09
N PRO A 40 -35.46 27.15 24.55
CA PRO A 40 -34.43 27.98 25.21
C PRO A 40 -34.13 27.41 26.59
N VAL A 41 -32.93 26.91 26.79
CA VAL A 41 -32.34 26.53 28.05
C VAL A 41 -31.26 27.57 28.37
N LEU A 42 -31.30 28.06 29.60
CA LEU A 42 -30.35 29.00 30.22
C LEU A 42 -28.89 28.62 29.87
N ALA A 43 -28.12 29.62 29.50
CA ALA A 43 -26.74 29.54 29.08
C ALA A 43 -25.85 28.91 30.14
N VAL A 44 -25.45 27.66 29.90
CA VAL A 44 -24.25 27.06 30.49
C VAL A 44 -23.13 27.31 29.47
N PRO A 45 -21.91 27.71 29.89
CA PRO A 45 -20.82 27.94 28.94
C PRO A 45 -20.55 26.65 28.19
N VAL A 46 -20.78 26.71 26.89
CA VAL A 46 -20.43 25.61 25.96
C VAL A 46 -18.90 25.54 25.96
N PRO A 47 -18.27 24.38 26.27
CA PRO A 47 -16.84 24.24 26.00
C PRO A 47 -16.62 24.48 24.50
N GLU A 48 -15.64 25.34 24.19
CA GLU A 48 -15.21 25.57 22.81
C GLU A 48 -15.02 24.22 22.11
N PRO A 49 -15.53 24.04 20.85
CA PRO A 49 -15.28 22.83 20.10
C PRO A 49 -13.77 22.64 20.03
N ALA A 50 -13.32 21.45 20.42
CA ALA A 50 -11.92 21.08 20.27
C ALA A 50 -11.50 21.41 18.82
N PRO A 51 -10.32 22.03 18.61
CA PRO A 51 -9.91 22.43 17.29
C PRO A 51 -10.00 21.20 16.38
N GLU A 52 -10.81 21.32 15.33
CA GLU A 52 -10.79 20.33 14.25
C GLU A 52 -9.33 20.14 13.89
N THR A 53 -8.85 18.90 13.97
CA THR A 53 -7.49 18.55 13.58
C THR A 53 -7.42 18.88 12.09
N GLN A 54 -7.06 20.14 11.79
CA GLN A 54 -6.69 20.50 10.43
C GLN A 54 -5.56 19.56 10.07
N HIS A 55 -5.84 18.62 9.17
CA HIS A 55 -4.79 17.84 8.53
C HIS A 55 -3.89 18.84 7.83
N ALA A 56 -2.86 19.29 8.54
CA ALA A 56 -1.90 20.23 8.01
C ALA A 56 -1.34 19.62 6.73
N SER A 57 -1.61 20.27 5.60
CA SER A 57 -1.05 19.85 4.33
C SER A 57 0.46 19.93 4.44
N LEU A 58 1.14 18.78 4.46
CA LEU A 58 2.60 18.72 4.49
C LEU A 58 3.16 19.49 3.29
N PHE A 59 4.19 20.32 3.54
CA PHE A 59 4.97 20.92 2.48
C PHE A 59 5.66 19.82 1.64
N THR A 60 6.00 20.12 0.39
CA THR A 60 6.61 19.18 -0.54
C THR A 60 7.85 18.50 0.04
N ALA A 61 8.74 19.26 0.69
CA ALA A 61 9.94 18.74 1.33
C ALA A 61 9.61 17.75 2.48
N GLU A 62 8.57 18.03 3.26
CA GLU A 62 8.13 17.14 4.34
C GLU A 62 7.54 15.83 3.80
N LYS A 63 6.82 15.89 2.68
CA LYS A 63 6.32 14.69 1.99
C LYS A 63 7.46 13.81 1.51
N VAL A 64 8.48 14.39 0.86
CA VAL A 64 9.67 13.66 0.42
C VAL A 64 10.41 13.04 1.61
N ALA A 65 10.60 13.79 2.70
CA ALA A 65 11.26 13.31 3.91
C ALA A 65 10.46 12.17 4.57
N LEU A 66 9.13 12.30 4.65
CA LEU A 66 8.24 11.26 5.17
C LEU A 66 8.34 9.99 4.32
N PHE A 67 8.25 10.12 3.00
CA PHE A 67 8.32 9.00 2.07
C PHE A 67 9.66 8.27 2.20
N ARG A 68 10.77 9.01 2.22
CA ARG A 68 12.12 8.46 2.44
C ARG A 68 12.24 7.74 3.79
N ARG A 69 11.59 8.23 4.83
CA ARG A 69 11.59 7.61 6.16
C ARG A 69 10.79 6.32 6.21
N LEU A 70 9.64 6.26 5.53
CA LEU A 70 8.79 5.07 5.51
C LEU A 70 9.40 3.96 4.64
N PHE A 71 9.75 4.30 3.40
CA PHE A 71 10.25 3.33 2.42
C PHE A 71 11.77 3.29 2.39
N ARG A 72 12.38 3.04 3.56
CA ARG A 72 13.83 2.88 3.69
C ARG A 72 14.30 1.56 3.09
N GLY A 73 15.18 1.64 2.12
CA GLY A 73 15.82 0.51 1.48
C GLY A 73 17.20 0.89 0.99
N ARG A 74 17.67 0.28 -0.08
CA ARG A 74 18.92 0.67 -0.73
C ARG A 74 18.84 2.11 -1.22
N THR A 75 19.93 2.84 -1.04
CA THR A 75 20.06 4.25 -1.47
C THR A 75 21.03 4.42 -2.63
N ASP A 76 21.87 3.42 -2.89
CA ASP A 76 22.86 3.38 -3.96
C ASP A 76 22.26 3.05 -5.33
N VAL A 77 21.06 2.49 -5.34
CA VAL A 77 20.30 2.11 -6.53
C VAL A 77 18.81 2.08 -6.21
N TYR A 78 18.00 2.35 -7.20
CA TYR A 78 16.54 2.21 -7.14
C TYR A 78 16.00 1.61 -8.43
N PRO A 79 14.88 0.88 -8.40
CA PRO A 79 14.26 0.35 -9.61
C PRO A 79 13.35 1.40 -10.23
N VAL A 80 13.39 1.50 -11.57
CA VAL A 80 12.50 2.34 -12.37
C VAL A 80 11.54 1.46 -13.15
N ARG A 81 10.26 1.80 -13.12
CA ARG A 81 9.25 1.14 -13.95
C ARG A 81 9.47 1.46 -15.42
N TRP A 82 9.33 0.45 -16.23
CA TRP A 82 9.31 0.57 -17.69
C TRP A 82 8.06 -0.11 -18.25
N ASP A 83 7.52 0.46 -19.32
CA ASP A 83 6.39 -0.08 -20.06
C ASP A 83 6.78 -0.22 -21.53
N SER A 84 6.67 -1.41 -22.10
CA SER A 84 6.96 -1.68 -23.50
C SER A 84 5.72 -1.46 -24.35
N LYS A 85 5.73 -0.42 -25.16
CA LYS A 85 4.63 -0.12 -26.10
C LYS A 85 4.45 -1.22 -27.16
N THR A 86 5.50 -1.97 -27.47
CA THR A 86 5.49 -3.00 -28.51
C THR A 86 4.94 -4.32 -28.04
N SER A 87 5.29 -4.75 -26.80
CA SER A 87 4.90 -6.05 -26.26
C SER A 87 3.78 -5.97 -25.22
N GLY A 88 3.39 -4.76 -24.81
CA GLY A 88 2.43 -4.54 -23.70
C GLY A 88 2.95 -4.96 -22.32
N LYS A 89 4.22 -5.40 -22.24
CA LYS A 89 4.82 -5.82 -20.97
C LYS A 89 5.33 -4.62 -20.19
N SER A 90 5.22 -4.72 -18.88
CA SER A 90 5.82 -3.78 -17.94
C SER A 90 6.74 -4.51 -16.96
N GLY A 91 7.59 -3.77 -16.28
CA GLY A 91 8.48 -4.31 -15.28
C GLY A 91 9.35 -3.23 -14.66
N TYR A 92 10.30 -3.66 -13.86
CA TYR A 92 11.25 -2.76 -13.22
C TYR A 92 12.67 -3.11 -13.61
N ALA A 93 13.51 -2.10 -13.72
CA ALA A 93 14.95 -2.25 -13.96
C ALA A 93 15.73 -1.31 -13.03
N PRO A 94 16.94 -1.69 -12.58
CA PRO A 94 17.75 -0.78 -11.78
C PRO A 94 18.09 0.47 -12.58
N ALA A 95 18.01 1.63 -11.97
CA ALA A 95 18.41 2.90 -12.57
C ALA A 95 19.91 2.86 -12.88
N CYS A 96 20.25 3.07 -14.15
CA CYS A 96 21.62 2.97 -14.63
C CYS A 96 21.91 4.08 -15.66
N ALA A 97 22.95 4.88 -15.43
CA ALA A 97 23.34 5.95 -16.33
C ALA A 97 23.88 5.44 -17.69
N ASN A 98 24.25 4.16 -17.76
CA ASN A 98 24.67 3.50 -19.00
C ASN A 98 23.53 2.76 -19.71
N GLU A 99 22.31 2.82 -19.22
CA GLU A 99 21.17 2.10 -19.81
C GLU A 99 20.97 2.51 -21.28
N TRP A 100 20.86 1.51 -22.16
CA TRP A 100 20.71 1.65 -23.62
C TRP A 100 21.82 2.43 -24.33
N ARG A 101 22.98 2.70 -23.69
CA ARG A 101 24.11 3.32 -24.37
C ARG A 101 24.76 2.33 -25.34
N ILE A 102 24.83 2.73 -26.61
CA ILE A 102 25.41 1.90 -27.69
C ILE A 102 26.87 1.59 -27.36
N GLY A 103 27.24 0.33 -27.51
CA GLY A 103 28.60 -0.17 -27.25
C GLY A 103 28.96 -0.37 -25.76
N ILE A 104 28.05 -0.03 -24.86
CA ILE A 104 28.24 -0.18 -23.40
C ILE A 104 27.15 -1.08 -22.80
N CYS A 105 25.87 -0.76 -23.05
CA CYS A 105 24.75 -1.52 -22.52
C CYS A 105 24.39 -2.68 -23.45
N GLU A 106 24.46 -3.90 -22.93
CA GLU A 106 24.20 -5.11 -23.70
C GLU A 106 22.81 -5.71 -23.46
N LYS A 107 21.86 -4.93 -22.96
CA LYS A 107 20.46 -5.36 -22.87
C LYS A 107 19.89 -5.68 -24.26
N PRO A 108 19.05 -6.69 -24.38
CA PRO A 108 18.58 -7.63 -23.35
C PRO A 108 19.51 -8.85 -23.15
N ARG A 109 20.64 -8.93 -23.87
CA ARG A 109 21.55 -10.08 -23.86
C ARG A 109 22.17 -10.34 -22.48
N ILE A 110 22.60 -9.29 -21.79
CA ILE A 110 23.16 -9.35 -20.44
C ILE A 110 22.17 -8.68 -19.45
N LYS A 111 21.83 -9.39 -18.38
CA LYS A 111 21.00 -8.85 -17.30
C LYS A 111 21.79 -7.82 -16.49
N CYS A 112 21.10 -6.82 -15.91
CA CYS A 112 21.75 -5.78 -15.13
C CYS A 112 22.51 -6.32 -13.90
N GLY A 113 22.06 -7.43 -13.31
CA GLY A 113 22.76 -8.09 -12.21
C GLY A 113 24.15 -8.60 -12.61
N ASP A 114 24.31 -9.05 -13.85
CA ASP A 114 25.54 -9.65 -14.38
C ASP A 114 26.39 -8.65 -15.19
N CYS A 115 25.92 -7.40 -15.33
CA CYS A 115 26.58 -6.40 -16.18
C CYS A 115 27.78 -5.78 -15.44
N SER A 116 28.97 -5.90 -16.03
CA SER A 116 30.20 -5.26 -15.51
C SER A 116 30.28 -3.76 -15.82
N GLN A 117 29.50 -3.26 -16.76
CA GLN A 117 29.48 -1.86 -17.22
C GLN A 117 28.36 -1.04 -16.60
N ARG A 118 27.69 -1.57 -15.59
CA ARG A 118 26.60 -0.87 -14.92
C ARG A 118 27.12 0.36 -14.14
N LEU A 119 26.48 1.49 -14.35
CA LEU A 119 26.70 2.72 -13.59
C LEU A 119 25.39 3.07 -12.88
N LEU A 120 25.25 2.52 -11.67
CA LEU A 120 24.02 2.67 -10.90
C LEU A 120 23.80 4.11 -10.46
N VAL A 121 22.53 4.54 -10.44
CA VAL A 121 22.14 5.89 -10.05
C VAL A 121 21.59 5.84 -8.62
N PRO A 122 22.14 6.63 -7.69
CA PRO A 122 21.66 6.67 -6.31
C PRO A 122 20.27 7.33 -6.21
N LEU A 123 19.49 6.89 -5.22
CA LEU A 123 18.18 7.46 -4.90
C LEU A 123 18.35 8.85 -4.26
N SER A 124 17.91 9.88 -4.95
CA SER A 124 17.90 11.27 -4.47
C SER A 124 16.50 11.75 -4.05
N ASP A 125 16.42 12.88 -3.36
CA ASP A 125 15.15 13.52 -3.03
C ASP A 125 14.40 13.99 -4.28
N ALA A 126 15.13 14.39 -5.33
CA ALA A 126 14.53 14.73 -6.62
C ALA A 126 13.80 13.53 -7.24
N VAL A 127 14.41 12.33 -7.20
CA VAL A 127 13.78 11.10 -7.71
C VAL A 127 12.51 10.77 -6.93
N ILE A 128 12.53 10.94 -5.60
CA ILE A 128 11.33 10.72 -4.76
C ILE A 128 10.26 11.76 -5.11
N TYR A 129 10.65 13.02 -5.28
CA TYR A 129 9.74 14.08 -5.68
C TYR A 129 9.08 13.78 -7.04
N ASP A 130 9.87 13.40 -8.05
CA ASP A 130 9.37 13.05 -9.39
C ASP A 130 8.41 11.85 -9.35
N HIS A 131 8.65 10.90 -8.43
CA HIS A 131 7.70 9.81 -8.17
C HIS A 131 6.39 10.32 -7.56
N LEU A 132 6.46 11.20 -6.57
CA LEU A 132 5.28 11.72 -5.88
C LEU A 132 4.39 12.59 -6.76
N ILE A 133 4.97 13.29 -7.75
CA ILE A 133 4.21 14.08 -8.73
C ILE A 133 3.79 13.26 -9.96
N GLY A 134 4.21 11.99 -10.05
CA GLY A 134 3.80 11.07 -11.12
C GLY A 134 4.63 11.12 -12.41
N GLU A 135 5.73 11.84 -12.44
CA GLU A 135 6.65 11.90 -13.59
C GLU A 135 7.30 10.53 -13.86
N HIS A 136 7.68 9.82 -12.78
CA HIS A 136 8.26 8.49 -12.85
C HIS A 136 7.63 7.58 -11.81
N THR A 137 7.49 6.29 -12.14
CA THR A 137 7.20 5.28 -11.13
C THR A 137 8.50 4.60 -10.76
N VAL A 138 8.89 4.76 -9.51
CA VAL A 138 10.06 4.07 -8.95
C VAL A 138 9.64 3.16 -7.82
N GLY A 139 10.42 2.14 -7.55
CA GLY A 139 10.29 1.29 -6.38
C GLY A 139 11.47 1.45 -5.43
N VAL A 140 11.55 0.57 -4.46
CA VAL A 140 12.66 0.48 -3.53
C VAL A 140 13.13 -0.96 -3.43
N TYR A 141 14.44 -1.18 -3.33
CA TYR A 141 14.99 -2.47 -2.96
C TYR A 141 15.05 -2.55 -1.43
N PRO A 142 14.13 -3.26 -0.78
CA PRO A 142 14.01 -3.24 0.68
C PRO A 142 15.10 -4.03 1.39
N LEU A 143 15.68 -5.05 0.73
CA LEU A 143 16.75 -5.87 1.29
C LEU A 143 18.09 -5.12 1.21
N LEU A 144 18.72 -4.90 2.35
CA LEU A 144 20.02 -4.26 2.47
C LEU A 144 21.15 -5.28 2.32
N GLU A 145 22.37 -4.79 2.08
CA GLU A 145 23.56 -5.64 1.87
C GLU A 145 23.95 -6.49 3.09
N ASP A 146 23.52 -6.09 4.28
CA ASP A 146 23.70 -6.81 5.54
C ASP A 146 22.53 -7.76 5.89
N ASP A 147 21.73 -8.14 4.89
CA ASP A 147 20.57 -9.02 5.03
C ASP A 147 19.48 -8.47 5.98
N THR A 148 19.42 -7.15 6.15
CA THR A 148 18.40 -6.49 6.97
C THR A 148 17.41 -5.72 6.11
N CYS A 149 16.29 -5.29 6.73
CA CYS A 149 15.27 -4.45 6.12
C CYS A 149 14.65 -3.50 7.14
N HIS A 150 13.85 -2.55 6.65
CA HIS A 150 13.11 -1.59 7.48
C HIS A 150 11.60 -1.78 7.43
N PHE A 151 11.10 -2.59 6.53
CA PHE A 151 9.68 -2.91 6.40
C PHE A 151 9.51 -4.26 5.71
N LEU A 152 8.32 -4.81 5.82
CA LEU A 152 7.79 -5.85 4.95
C LEU A 152 6.48 -5.38 4.33
N ALA A 153 6.12 -5.97 3.19
CA ALA A 153 4.84 -5.73 2.56
C ALA A 153 4.19 -7.06 2.16
N VAL A 154 2.87 -7.09 2.22
CA VAL A 154 2.04 -8.19 1.72
C VAL A 154 1.20 -7.64 0.59
N ASP A 155 1.22 -8.30 -0.55
CA ASP A 155 0.51 -7.93 -1.76
C ASP A 155 -0.75 -8.78 -1.92
N PHE A 156 -1.88 -8.11 -2.14
CA PHE A 156 -3.18 -8.69 -2.39
C PHE A 156 -3.69 -8.21 -3.75
N ASP A 157 -3.80 -9.12 -4.70
CA ASP A 157 -4.31 -8.84 -6.05
C ASP A 157 -5.51 -9.73 -6.37
N GLU A 158 -6.20 -9.46 -7.49
CA GLU A 158 -7.32 -10.23 -8.03
C GLU A 158 -8.66 -10.11 -7.28
N ALA A 159 -9.55 -11.09 -7.48
CA ALA A 159 -10.86 -11.10 -6.85
C ALA A 159 -10.75 -11.27 -5.33
N GLU A 160 -11.67 -10.63 -4.60
CA GLU A 160 -11.79 -10.74 -3.13
C GLU A 160 -10.62 -10.15 -2.32
N TRP A 161 -9.70 -9.40 -2.94
CA TRP A 161 -8.55 -8.78 -2.25
C TRP A 161 -8.95 -7.93 -1.04
N GLN A 162 -10.13 -7.28 -1.07
CA GLN A 162 -10.59 -6.44 0.05
C GLN A 162 -10.84 -7.28 1.30
N GLU A 163 -11.51 -8.42 1.16
CA GLU A 163 -11.80 -9.32 2.29
C GLU A 163 -10.51 -9.90 2.86
N ASP A 164 -9.62 -10.37 2.00
CA ASP A 164 -8.34 -10.95 2.39
C ASP A 164 -7.43 -9.91 3.08
N ALA A 165 -7.33 -8.69 2.50
CA ALA A 165 -6.55 -7.60 3.07
C ALA A 165 -7.09 -7.16 4.43
N LEU A 166 -8.40 -7.00 4.57
CA LEU A 166 -9.04 -6.64 5.85
C LEU A 166 -8.84 -7.72 6.90
N ALA A 167 -8.96 -9.00 6.54
CA ALA A 167 -8.71 -10.12 7.45
C ALA A 167 -7.25 -10.15 7.94
N PHE A 168 -6.30 -9.85 7.04
CA PHE A 168 -4.90 -9.71 7.40
C PHE A 168 -4.66 -8.54 8.35
N MET A 169 -5.23 -7.36 8.07
CA MET A 169 -5.14 -6.18 8.93
C MET A 169 -5.72 -6.44 10.32
N GLN A 170 -6.84 -7.15 10.40
CA GLN A 170 -7.42 -7.55 11.68
C GLN A 170 -6.48 -8.51 12.44
N SER A 171 -5.88 -9.47 11.76
CA SER A 171 -4.89 -10.38 12.36
C SER A 171 -3.66 -9.63 12.87
N CYS A 172 -3.18 -8.61 12.12
CA CYS A 172 -2.14 -7.72 12.59
C CYS A 172 -2.53 -7.05 13.93
N SER A 173 -3.74 -6.50 13.98
CA SER A 173 -4.26 -5.84 15.19
C SER A 173 -4.34 -6.80 16.39
N GLU A 174 -4.87 -8.01 16.19
CA GLU A 174 -4.97 -9.04 17.22
C GLU A 174 -3.60 -9.47 17.77
N LEU A 175 -2.60 -9.53 16.91
CA LEU A 175 -1.22 -9.88 17.27
C LEU A 175 -0.38 -8.69 17.75
N GLY A 176 -0.95 -7.48 17.83
CA GLY A 176 -0.23 -6.27 18.23
C GLY A 176 0.79 -5.80 17.19
N VAL A 177 0.63 -6.17 15.92
CA VAL A 177 1.49 -5.74 14.81
C VAL A 177 0.89 -4.50 14.16
N SER A 178 1.62 -3.38 14.21
CA SER A 178 1.21 -2.15 13.51
C SER A 178 1.38 -2.30 12.00
N ALA A 179 0.29 -2.20 11.25
CA ALA A 179 0.29 -2.27 9.80
C ALA A 179 -0.52 -1.10 9.20
N ALA A 180 -0.18 -0.74 7.96
CA ALA A 180 -0.91 0.25 7.16
C ALA A 180 -1.39 -0.40 5.86
N LEU A 181 -2.63 -0.13 5.47
CA LEU A 181 -3.20 -0.63 4.22
C LEU A 181 -3.17 0.47 3.16
N GLU A 182 -2.64 0.15 1.99
CA GLU A 182 -2.65 0.97 0.80
C GLU A 182 -3.46 0.28 -0.29
N ILE A 183 -4.37 1.00 -0.91
CA ILE A 183 -5.06 0.50 -2.12
C ILE A 183 -4.15 0.76 -3.31
N SER A 184 -3.92 -0.28 -4.12
CA SER A 184 -3.08 -0.16 -5.31
C SER A 184 -3.64 0.88 -6.29
N ARG A 185 -2.76 1.49 -7.08
CA ARG A 185 -3.14 2.51 -8.08
C ARG A 185 -4.22 2.03 -9.07
N SER A 186 -4.28 0.75 -9.36
CA SER A 186 -5.29 0.16 -10.23
C SER A 186 -6.68 0.08 -9.59
N GLY A 187 -6.78 0.19 -8.26
CA GLY A 187 -7.97 -0.07 -7.48
C GLY A 187 -8.35 -1.56 -7.41
N ARG A 188 -7.50 -2.46 -7.89
CA ARG A 188 -7.78 -3.90 -7.99
C ARG A 188 -6.92 -4.75 -7.06
N GLY A 189 -6.30 -4.14 -6.06
CA GLY A 189 -5.45 -4.80 -5.11
C GLY A 189 -5.07 -3.87 -3.98
N ALA A 190 -4.31 -4.37 -3.03
CA ALA A 190 -3.82 -3.62 -1.88
C ALA A 190 -2.47 -4.13 -1.41
N HIS A 191 -1.71 -3.25 -0.77
CA HIS A 191 -0.49 -3.60 -0.05
C HIS A 191 -0.70 -3.37 1.45
N ALA A 192 -0.41 -4.37 2.26
CA ALA A 192 -0.31 -4.19 3.70
C ALA A 192 1.16 -4.01 4.09
N TRP A 193 1.47 -2.84 4.65
CA TRP A 193 2.83 -2.43 5.01
C TRP A 193 3.05 -2.58 6.52
N VAL A 194 4.13 -3.23 6.92
CA VAL A 194 4.60 -3.27 8.31
C VAL A 194 5.96 -2.59 8.36
N PHE A 195 6.02 -1.41 8.97
CA PHE A 195 7.23 -0.62 9.11
C PHE A 195 7.90 -0.89 10.46
N PHE A 196 9.20 -1.16 10.43
CA PHE A 196 9.99 -1.41 11.64
C PHE A 196 10.65 -0.12 12.15
N ALA A 197 10.70 0.05 13.45
CA ALA A 197 11.37 1.21 14.07
C ALA A 197 12.89 1.25 13.74
N GLY A 198 13.51 0.07 13.64
CA GLY A 198 14.93 -0.11 13.30
C GLY A 198 15.14 -1.12 12.18
N ARG A 199 16.39 -1.53 11.98
CA ARG A 199 16.72 -2.65 11.09
C ARG A 199 16.34 -3.97 11.73
N VAL A 200 15.75 -4.84 10.95
CA VAL A 200 15.37 -6.20 11.32
C VAL A 200 15.97 -7.16 10.31
N SER A 201 16.39 -8.35 10.73
CA SER A 201 16.87 -9.35 9.77
C SER A 201 15.74 -9.70 8.77
N ALA A 202 16.07 -9.83 7.50
CA ALA A 202 15.10 -10.21 6.48
C ALA A 202 14.40 -11.53 6.80
N ARG A 203 15.14 -12.47 7.41
CA ARG A 203 14.61 -13.74 7.90
C ARG A 203 13.50 -13.54 8.94
N ASP A 204 13.72 -12.67 9.94
CA ASP A 204 12.74 -12.46 11.01
C ASP A 204 11.54 -11.65 10.51
N ALA A 205 11.75 -10.67 9.62
CA ALA A 205 10.67 -9.97 8.94
C ALA A 205 9.78 -10.95 8.17
N ARG A 206 10.37 -11.87 7.41
CA ARG A 206 9.61 -12.92 6.67
C ARG A 206 8.90 -13.89 7.62
N ARG A 207 9.52 -14.29 8.71
CA ARG A 207 8.86 -15.13 9.73
C ARG A 207 7.66 -14.43 10.33
N LEU A 208 7.78 -13.14 10.66
CA LEU A 208 6.65 -12.34 11.13
C LEU A 208 5.52 -12.33 10.09
N GLY A 209 5.80 -11.97 8.84
CA GLY A 209 4.79 -11.95 7.78
C GLY A 209 4.11 -13.30 7.59
N THR A 210 4.89 -14.38 7.54
CA THR A 210 4.36 -15.75 7.44
C THR A 210 3.50 -16.12 8.65
N ALA A 211 3.90 -15.74 9.86
CA ALA A 211 3.12 -16.01 11.07
C ALA A 211 1.77 -15.29 11.06
N VAL A 212 1.73 -14.00 10.64
CA VAL A 212 0.47 -13.25 10.50
C VAL A 212 -0.43 -13.87 9.44
N ILE A 213 0.12 -14.24 8.27
CA ILE A 213 -0.63 -14.92 7.21
C ILE A 213 -1.20 -16.25 7.72
N SER A 214 -0.40 -17.06 8.41
CA SER A 214 -0.84 -18.33 8.98
C SER A 214 -1.94 -18.14 10.02
N HIS A 215 -1.83 -17.12 10.87
CA HIS A 215 -2.86 -16.76 11.84
C HIS A 215 -4.15 -16.34 11.14
N THR A 216 -4.06 -15.53 10.08
CA THR A 216 -5.21 -15.13 9.28
C THR A 216 -5.94 -16.32 8.68
N CYS A 217 -5.21 -17.27 8.07
CA CYS A 217 -5.79 -18.49 7.52
C CYS A 217 -6.47 -19.37 8.61
N ALA A 218 -5.84 -19.48 9.77
CA ALA A 218 -6.40 -20.29 10.88
C ALA A 218 -7.67 -19.67 11.46
N ARG A 219 -7.73 -18.34 11.55
CA ARG A 219 -8.86 -17.60 12.12
C ARG A 219 -10.08 -17.59 11.20
N THR A 220 -9.85 -17.46 9.92
CA THR A 220 -10.90 -17.34 8.90
C THR A 220 -10.94 -18.59 8.04
N ARG A 221 -11.60 -19.64 8.55
CA ARG A 221 -11.71 -20.94 7.83
C ARG A 221 -12.32 -20.84 6.41
N GLN A 222 -12.98 -19.73 6.09
CA GLN A 222 -13.61 -19.47 4.79
C GLN A 222 -12.71 -18.68 3.83
N LEU A 223 -11.73 -17.93 4.35
CA LEU A 223 -10.79 -17.17 3.52
C LEU A 223 -9.64 -18.09 3.10
N LYS A 224 -9.54 -18.31 1.82
CA LYS A 224 -8.44 -19.08 1.22
C LYS A 224 -7.20 -18.23 1.00
N LEU A 225 -7.26 -16.91 1.30
CA LEU A 225 -6.26 -15.91 0.87
C LEU A 225 -5.92 -16.08 -0.62
N ALA A 226 -6.97 -16.25 -1.45
CA ALA A 226 -6.80 -16.50 -2.87
C ALA A 226 -6.17 -15.31 -3.59
N SER A 227 -6.39 -14.12 -3.07
CA SER A 227 -5.81 -12.86 -3.56
C SER A 227 -4.39 -12.58 -3.03
N TYR A 228 -3.90 -13.37 -2.06
CA TYR A 228 -2.52 -13.23 -1.58
C TYR A 228 -1.56 -13.63 -2.71
N ASP A 229 -0.85 -12.66 -3.28
CA ASP A 229 0.13 -12.90 -4.33
C ASP A 229 1.49 -13.20 -3.71
N ARG A 230 2.00 -12.31 -2.87
CA ARG A 230 3.34 -12.49 -2.32
C ARG A 230 3.62 -11.68 -1.06
N LEU A 231 4.65 -12.15 -0.36
CA LEU A 231 5.28 -11.44 0.74
C LEU A 231 6.59 -10.82 0.26
N PHE A 232 6.72 -9.52 0.35
CA PHE A 232 7.98 -8.79 0.24
C PHE A 232 8.53 -8.57 1.65
N LEU A 233 9.63 -8.99 2.03
CA LEU A 233 10.75 -9.63 1.33
C LEU A 233 10.50 -11.14 1.09
N ASN A 234 10.91 -11.67 -0.02
CA ASN A 234 10.83 -13.12 -0.28
C ASN A 234 12.20 -13.82 -0.18
N GLN A 235 13.25 -13.11 0.25
CA GLN A 235 14.62 -13.61 0.41
C GLN A 235 15.15 -13.29 1.81
N ASP A 236 15.91 -14.23 2.38
CA ASP A 236 16.58 -14.07 3.68
C ASP A 236 17.93 -13.36 3.55
N THR A 237 18.56 -13.45 2.38
CA THR A 237 19.91 -12.95 2.12
C THR A 237 20.03 -12.26 0.79
N MET A 238 20.95 -11.31 0.69
CA MET A 238 21.23 -10.59 -0.54
C MET A 238 21.90 -11.52 -1.56
N PRO A 239 21.36 -11.65 -2.78
CA PRO A 239 22.01 -12.44 -3.82
C PRO A 239 23.30 -11.78 -4.29
N LYS A 240 24.34 -12.57 -4.54
CA LYS A 240 25.62 -12.06 -5.07
C LYS A 240 25.39 -11.32 -6.40
N GLY A 241 25.85 -10.08 -6.46
CA GLY A 241 25.70 -9.21 -7.65
C GLY A 241 24.29 -8.73 -7.93
N GLY A 242 23.29 -9.21 -7.19
CA GLY A 242 21.89 -8.81 -7.32
C GLY A 242 21.53 -7.56 -6.53
N PHE A 243 20.24 -7.20 -6.62
CA PHE A 243 19.69 -6.02 -5.94
C PHE A 243 18.70 -6.42 -4.84
N GLY A 244 18.50 -7.72 -4.60
CA GLY A 244 17.37 -8.21 -3.84
C GLY A 244 16.06 -8.12 -4.64
N ASN A 245 14.96 -8.43 -4.00
CA ASN A 245 13.65 -8.32 -4.61
C ASN A 245 13.08 -6.92 -4.46
N LEU A 246 12.20 -6.64 -5.41
CA LEU A 246 11.39 -5.44 -5.47
C LEU A 246 9.98 -5.82 -5.07
#